data_248739743158457cc64fa26d43756de9
#
_entry.id   248739743158457cc64fa26d43756de9
#
_cell.length_a   1.000
_cell.length_b   1.000
_cell.length_c   1.000
_cell.angle_alpha   90.00
_cell.angle_beta   90.00
_cell.angle_gamma   90.00
#
_symmetry.space_group_name_H-M   'P 1'
#
loop_
_entity.id
_entity.type
_entity.pdbx_description
1 polymer ?
#
loop_
_entity_poly.entity_id
_entity_poly.type
_entity_poly.pdbx_seq_one_letter_code
_entity_poly.pdbx_strand_id
1 'polypeptide(L)'
;MNSSQNYVWRIAKRFFNALPDKTDETATVEQISDGVTFRGANLWVLIFAIFIACLGLNLNSTAVIIGAMLISPLMGPIIGMGLAVGRADLELLKRSLTNYGVSTVISVLTAALYFQLTPLTEAQSELLARTSPTLYDVLIALFGGAAGILALSTGGKGNVIPGVAIATALMPPLCTAGYGLAMGEWSFFFGACYLFFINTVFIALATYLGVRLLQFKPKQFVDKARLAVVNRYIAVIVVVTMLPAVYMTTQIIRQSVFENHVKQFVKQELNQPGTRILSEQADRETKTLDVVALGAALPKEMIEAARQRLADYQLADYQLNVIQGAQSDSLLLARNNAGTQQSLSGLDQQHLALQAERVAQLERETADYRRLDALAREIVGEVKAVCPKVESIGLSKITETPVDSGAVRSYVLAVANSRTPLPATDRDRLAQWLKVRTQADSLRLVTAEVR
;
A
#
# COMPACT_ATOMS: atom_id res chain seq x y z
N MET A 1 -34.87 28.94 -25.96
CA MET A 1 -33.93 28.05 -25.22
C MET A 1 -34.37 27.69 -23.79
N ASN A 2 -35.52 28.11 -23.27
CA ASN A 2 -35.90 27.93 -21.85
C ASN A 2 -36.84 26.74 -21.53
N SER A 3 -37.44 26.03 -22.47
CA SER A 3 -38.40 24.96 -22.12
C SER A 3 -37.76 23.60 -21.87
N SER A 4 -36.69 23.27 -22.58
CA SER A 4 -35.96 21.99 -22.40
C SER A 4 -35.14 21.96 -21.12
N GLN A 5 -34.50 23.09 -20.72
CA GLN A 5 -33.84 23.19 -19.43
C GLN A 5 -34.77 23.01 -18.24
N ASN A 6 -36.00 23.59 -18.33
CA ASN A 6 -37.03 23.42 -17.31
C ASN A 6 -37.57 21.98 -17.23
N TYR A 7 -37.56 21.24 -18.34
CA TYR A 7 -37.99 19.84 -18.37
C TYR A 7 -36.98 18.91 -17.73
N VAL A 8 -35.71 19.04 -18.10
CA VAL A 8 -34.58 18.27 -17.49
C VAL A 8 -34.49 18.56 -15.99
N TRP A 9 -34.61 19.80 -15.58
CA TRP A 9 -34.57 20.19 -14.17
C TRP A 9 -35.75 19.62 -13.37
N ARG A 10 -36.97 19.56 -13.94
CA ARG A 10 -38.14 18.91 -13.31
C ARG A 10 -37.98 17.41 -13.19
N ILE A 11 -37.40 16.73 -14.20
CA ILE A 11 -37.12 15.30 -14.15
C ILE A 11 -36.06 15.06 -13.06
N ALA A 12 -34.95 15.78 -13.08
CA ALA A 12 -33.92 15.65 -12.06
C ALA A 12 -34.48 15.83 -10.66
N LYS A 13 -35.28 16.90 -10.43
CA LYS A 13 -35.91 17.15 -9.13
C LYS A 13 -36.83 16.01 -8.70
N ARG A 14 -37.51 15.33 -9.62
CA ARG A 14 -38.38 14.18 -9.31
C ARG A 14 -37.57 12.95 -8.93
N PHE A 15 -36.47 12.66 -9.63
CA PHE A 15 -35.62 11.49 -9.34
C PHE A 15 -34.73 11.66 -8.10
N PHE A 16 -34.25 12.87 -7.83
CA PHE A 16 -33.37 13.14 -6.68
C PHE A 16 -34.10 13.65 -5.42
N ASN A 17 -35.43 13.70 -5.44
CA ASN A 17 -36.19 14.13 -4.28
C ASN A 17 -36.42 12.96 -3.31
N ALA A 18 -35.66 12.94 -2.20
CA ALA A 18 -35.77 11.94 -1.14
C ALA A 18 -36.93 12.21 -0.15
N LEU A 19 -37.62 13.36 -0.24
CA LEU A 19 -38.72 13.72 0.69
C LEU A 19 -39.87 12.73 0.69
N PRO A 20 -40.33 12.19 -0.48
CA PRO A 20 -41.40 11.20 -0.51
C PRO A 20 -41.07 9.87 0.15
N ASP A 21 -39.79 9.53 0.21
CA ASP A 21 -39.27 8.28 0.82
C ASP A 21 -39.03 8.40 2.31
N LYS A 22 -39.12 9.63 2.88
CA LYS A 22 -38.93 9.89 4.32
C LYS A 22 -39.97 9.09 5.11
N THR A 23 -39.49 8.29 6.05
CA THR A 23 -40.31 7.58 7.06
C THR A 23 -40.78 8.53 8.16
N ASP A 24 -41.49 8.01 9.14
CA ASP A 24 -41.93 8.79 10.27
C ASP A 24 -40.74 9.43 10.96
N GLU A 25 -40.78 10.75 11.08
CA GLU A 25 -39.72 11.56 11.69
C GLU A 25 -39.50 11.16 13.17
N THR A 26 -40.60 10.87 13.89
CA THR A 26 -40.53 10.46 15.30
C THR A 26 -39.79 9.15 15.46
N ALA A 27 -40.09 8.16 14.64
CA ALA A 27 -39.40 6.87 14.64
C ALA A 27 -37.90 7.01 14.31
N THR A 28 -37.57 7.82 13.31
CA THR A 28 -36.16 8.09 12.94
C THR A 28 -35.40 8.76 14.10
N VAL A 29 -36.00 9.76 14.73
CA VAL A 29 -35.40 10.47 15.87
C VAL A 29 -35.21 9.55 17.07
N GLU A 30 -36.20 8.70 17.36
CA GLU A 30 -36.13 7.72 18.43
C GLU A 30 -35.03 6.69 18.16
N GLN A 31 -34.97 6.12 16.96
CA GLN A 31 -33.93 5.18 16.55
C GLN A 31 -32.53 5.77 16.71
N ILE A 32 -32.31 7.02 16.26
CA ILE A 32 -31.01 7.69 16.40
C ILE A 32 -30.74 7.97 17.88
N SER A 33 -31.72 8.44 18.65
CA SER A 33 -31.58 8.75 20.07
C SER A 33 -31.24 7.50 20.92
N ASP A 34 -31.82 6.36 20.59
CA ASP A 34 -31.51 5.09 21.23
C ASP A 34 -30.09 4.62 20.90
N GLY A 35 -29.66 4.80 19.63
CA GLY A 35 -28.30 4.51 19.20
C GLY A 35 -27.23 5.39 19.84
N VAL A 36 -27.60 6.53 20.41
CA VAL A 36 -26.66 7.39 21.17
C VAL A 36 -26.25 6.75 22.49
N THR A 37 -27.08 5.85 23.07
CA THR A 37 -26.88 5.34 24.43
C THR A 37 -25.78 4.30 24.50
N PHE A 38 -24.67 4.61 25.15
CA PHE A 38 -23.55 3.72 25.40
C PHE A 38 -23.64 3.13 26.82
N ARG A 39 -24.40 2.05 26.99
CA ARG A 39 -24.53 1.32 28.27
C ARG A 39 -24.68 -0.18 28.02
N GLY A 40 -24.22 -0.99 28.99
CA GLY A 40 -24.41 -2.42 28.97
C GLY A 40 -23.81 -3.12 27.73
N ALA A 41 -24.64 -3.80 26.96
CA ALA A 41 -24.20 -4.58 25.80
C ALA A 41 -23.44 -3.78 24.75
N ASN A 42 -23.85 -2.53 24.47
CA ASN A 42 -23.20 -1.69 23.48
C ASN A 42 -21.74 -1.39 23.83
N LEU A 43 -21.42 -1.29 25.11
CA LEU A 43 -20.05 -1.06 25.57
C LEU A 43 -19.18 -2.31 25.36
N TRP A 44 -19.70 -3.50 25.68
CA TRP A 44 -18.97 -4.75 25.44
C TRP A 44 -18.77 -5.03 23.95
N VAL A 45 -19.80 -4.76 23.14
CA VAL A 45 -19.69 -4.86 21.67
C VAL A 45 -18.60 -3.91 21.15
N LEU A 46 -18.50 -2.67 21.66
CA LEU A 46 -17.43 -1.75 21.29
C LEU A 46 -16.04 -2.31 21.64
N ILE A 47 -15.87 -2.82 22.88
CA ILE A 47 -14.59 -3.40 23.32
C ILE A 47 -14.18 -4.57 22.41
N PHE A 48 -15.09 -5.51 22.15
CA PHE A 48 -14.79 -6.64 21.26
C PHE A 48 -14.50 -6.19 19.83
N ALA A 49 -15.24 -5.23 19.32
CA ALA A 49 -15.00 -4.67 17.99
C ALA A 49 -13.60 -4.01 17.89
N ILE A 50 -13.17 -3.28 18.92
CA ILE A 50 -11.81 -2.69 18.97
C ILE A 50 -10.75 -3.80 19.03
N PHE A 51 -10.93 -4.86 19.81
CA PHE A 51 -10.00 -5.99 19.83
C PHE A 51 -9.87 -6.64 18.44
N ILE A 52 -10.99 -6.91 17.77
CA ILE A 52 -10.98 -7.49 16.41
C ILE A 52 -10.31 -6.54 15.42
N ALA A 53 -10.57 -5.23 15.53
CA ALA A 53 -9.93 -4.23 14.66
C ALA A 53 -8.42 -4.16 14.88
N CYS A 54 -7.96 -4.18 16.12
CA CYS A 54 -6.52 -4.21 16.45
C CYS A 54 -5.84 -5.48 15.95
N LEU A 55 -6.49 -6.65 16.07
CA LEU A 55 -6.03 -7.90 15.47
C LEU A 55 -5.92 -7.76 13.94
N GLY A 56 -6.95 -7.19 13.30
CA GLY A 56 -6.95 -6.94 11.85
C GLY A 56 -5.81 -6.01 11.40
N LEU A 57 -5.54 -4.96 12.18
CA LEU A 57 -4.44 -4.03 11.92
C LEU A 57 -3.06 -4.70 12.06
N ASN A 58 -2.88 -5.53 13.09
CA ASN A 58 -1.64 -6.29 13.28
C ASN A 58 -1.39 -7.32 12.17
N LEU A 59 -2.45 -7.97 11.69
CA LEU A 59 -2.39 -8.95 10.61
C LEU A 59 -2.39 -8.31 9.22
N ASN A 60 -2.45 -6.98 9.14
CA ASN A 60 -2.61 -6.21 7.90
C ASN A 60 -3.79 -6.72 7.04
N SER A 61 -4.88 -7.14 7.70
CA SER A 61 -6.04 -7.76 7.06
C SER A 61 -7.21 -6.78 6.98
N THR A 62 -7.36 -6.13 5.84
CA THR A 62 -8.45 -5.17 5.57
C THR A 62 -9.82 -5.80 5.76
N ALA A 63 -10.00 -7.09 5.43
CA ALA A 63 -11.26 -7.79 5.59
C ALA A 63 -11.68 -7.92 7.06
N VAL A 64 -10.76 -8.26 7.96
CA VAL A 64 -11.01 -8.36 9.41
C VAL A 64 -11.34 -6.98 9.98
N ILE A 65 -10.60 -5.95 9.55
CA ILE A 65 -10.84 -4.58 9.97
C ILE A 65 -12.26 -4.13 9.57
N ILE A 66 -12.68 -4.38 8.33
CA ILE A 66 -14.05 -4.06 7.85
C ILE A 66 -15.10 -4.83 8.67
N GLY A 67 -14.88 -6.10 8.95
CA GLY A 67 -15.78 -6.90 9.80
C GLY A 67 -15.96 -6.30 11.20
N ALA A 68 -14.88 -5.87 11.84
CA ALA A 68 -14.90 -5.20 13.14
C ALA A 68 -15.70 -3.88 13.10
N MET A 69 -15.52 -3.10 12.04
CA MET A 69 -16.21 -1.83 11.82
C MET A 69 -17.72 -1.98 11.73
N LEU A 70 -18.21 -3.08 11.13
CA LEU A 70 -19.64 -3.32 10.95
C LEU A 70 -20.40 -3.55 12.26
N ILE A 71 -19.74 -4.09 13.26
CA ILE A 71 -20.34 -4.36 14.59
C ILE A 71 -20.16 -3.19 15.57
N SER A 72 -19.38 -2.16 15.20
CA SER A 72 -19.06 -1.06 16.10
C SER A 72 -20.22 -0.08 16.28
N PRO A 73 -20.61 0.24 17.53
CA PRO A 73 -21.68 1.18 17.81
C PRO A 73 -21.22 2.65 17.82
N LEU A 74 -20.01 2.99 17.37
CA LEU A 74 -19.47 4.37 17.42
C LEU A 74 -20.26 5.40 16.59
N MET A 75 -21.00 4.95 15.61
CA MET A 75 -21.76 5.83 14.70
C MET A 75 -22.89 6.58 15.42
N GLY A 76 -23.56 5.95 16.39
CA GLY A 76 -24.75 6.48 17.06
C GLY A 76 -24.55 7.89 17.65
N PRO A 77 -23.55 8.10 18.53
CA PRO A 77 -23.28 9.41 19.11
C PRO A 77 -22.98 10.49 18.09
N ILE A 78 -22.28 10.17 17.00
CA ILE A 78 -21.87 11.15 15.98
C ILE A 78 -23.05 11.60 15.12
N ILE A 79 -23.88 10.67 14.65
CA ILE A 79 -25.12 10.99 13.96
C ILE A 79 -26.08 11.73 14.91
N GLY A 80 -26.12 11.31 16.20
CA GLY A 80 -26.86 12.00 17.23
C GLY A 80 -26.48 13.46 17.40
N MET A 81 -25.18 13.80 17.35
CA MET A 81 -24.71 15.19 17.37
C MET A 81 -25.24 15.98 16.17
N GLY A 82 -25.13 15.44 14.96
CA GLY A 82 -25.62 16.10 13.73
C GLY A 82 -27.14 16.32 13.75
N LEU A 83 -27.90 15.33 14.19
CA LEU A 83 -29.37 15.42 14.38
C LEU A 83 -29.74 16.46 15.43
N ALA A 84 -29.07 16.43 16.58
CA ALA A 84 -29.30 17.36 17.69
C ALA A 84 -29.12 18.83 17.28
N VAL A 85 -28.04 19.10 16.55
CA VAL A 85 -27.77 20.44 16.01
C VAL A 85 -28.82 20.81 14.96
N GLY A 86 -29.18 19.88 14.06
CA GLY A 86 -30.17 20.11 12.99
C GLY A 86 -31.57 20.43 13.52
N ARG A 87 -31.96 19.82 14.64
CA ARG A 87 -33.24 20.04 15.34
C ARG A 87 -33.15 21.06 16.47
N ALA A 88 -31.96 21.57 16.74
CA ALA A 88 -31.67 22.46 17.89
C ALA A 88 -32.05 21.83 19.25
N ASP A 89 -31.76 20.55 19.42
CA ASP A 89 -32.01 19.76 20.65
C ASP A 89 -30.73 19.71 21.50
N LEU A 90 -30.62 20.64 22.47
CA LEU A 90 -29.44 20.74 23.33
C LEU A 90 -29.28 19.55 24.28
N GLU A 91 -30.37 18.89 24.68
CA GLU A 91 -30.35 17.74 25.57
C GLU A 91 -29.73 16.51 24.84
N LEU A 92 -30.23 16.26 23.61
CA LEU A 92 -29.68 15.22 22.76
C LEU A 92 -28.20 15.51 22.42
N LEU A 93 -27.84 16.78 22.15
CA LEU A 93 -26.45 17.19 21.87
C LEU A 93 -25.53 16.88 23.06
N LYS A 94 -25.92 17.27 24.27
CA LYS A 94 -25.14 17.00 25.50
C LYS A 94 -24.97 15.50 25.72
N ARG A 95 -26.05 14.71 25.57
CA ARG A 95 -26.02 13.26 25.69
C ARG A 95 -25.12 12.61 24.65
N SER A 96 -25.23 13.05 23.38
CA SER A 96 -24.40 12.56 22.28
C SER A 96 -22.91 12.88 22.52
N LEU A 97 -22.58 14.08 22.92
CA LEU A 97 -21.20 14.50 23.18
C LEU A 97 -20.57 13.74 24.35
N THR A 98 -21.34 13.53 25.43
CA THR A 98 -20.87 12.74 26.59
C THR A 98 -20.59 11.30 26.19
N ASN A 99 -21.52 10.65 25.48
CA ASN A 99 -21.34 9.26 25.04
C ASN A 99 -20.23 9.12 24.00
N TYR A 100 -20.07 10.10 23.10
CA TYR A 100 -18.94 10.18 22.16
C TYR A 100 -17.60 10.23 22.91
N GLY A 101 -17.46 11.09 23.92
CA GLY A 101 -16.23 11.18 24.72
C GLY A 101 -15.93 9.88 25.47
N VAL A 102 -16.94 9.29 26.10
CA VAL A 102 -16.79 8.00 26.83
C VAL A 102 -16.39 6.87 25.86
N SER A 103 -17.07 6.74 24.72
CA SER A 103 -16.74 5.72 23.73
C SER A 103 -15.34 5.89 23.15
N THR A 104 -14.92 7.14 22.88
CA THR A 104 -13.58 7.45 22.38
C THR A 104 -12.50 7.03 23.38
N VAL A 105 -12.63 7.44 24.65
CA VAL A 105 -11.67 7.11 25.70
C VAL A 105 -11.57 5.59 25.90
N ILE A 106 -12.70 4.88 25.98
CA ILE A 106 -12.72 3.44 26.14
C ILE A 106 -12.10 2.73 24.94
N SER A 107 -12.37 3.22 23.71
CA SER A 107 -11.77 2.65 22.50
C SER A 107 -10.25 2.79 22.49
N VAL A 108 -9.72 3.98 22.79
CA VAL A 108 -8.28 4.24 22.84
C VAL A 108 -7.61 3.41 23.93
N LEU A 109 -8.21 3.35 25.14
CA LEU A 109 -7.67 2.55 26.25
C LEU A 109 -7.69 1.05 25.93
N THR A 110 -8.77 0.55 25.33
CA THR A 110 -8.87 -0.86 24.90
C THR A 110 -7.81 -1.20 23.85
N ALA A 111 -7.62 -0.32 22.87
CA ALA A 111 -6.59 -0.49 21.83
C ALA A 111 -5.17 -0.42 22.44
N ALA A 112 -4.93 0.55 23.33
CA ALA A 112 -3.64 0.66 24.02
C ALA A 112 -3.33 -0.59 24.87
N LEU A 113 -4.32 -1.13 25.59
CA LEU A 113 -4.18 -2.38 26.33
C LEU A 113 -3.83 -3.54 25.40
N TYR A 114 -4.50 -3.66 24.25
CA TYR A 114 -4.22 -4.70 23.28
C TYR A 114 -2.77 -4.62 22.78
N PHE A 115 -2.32 -3.44 22.34
CA PHE A 115 -0.96 -3.25 21.81
C PHE A 115 0.12 -3.39 22.89
N GLN A 116 -0.20 -3.11 24.13
CA GLN A 116 0.71 -3.37 25.25
C GLN A 116 0.91 -4.86 25.54
N LEU A 117 -0.13 -5.67 25.30
CA LEU A 117 -0.11 -7.12 25.56
C LEU A 117 0.40 -7.94 24.36
N THR A 118 0.30 -7.40 23.13
CA THR A 118 0.73 -8.12 21.94
C THR A 118 2.25 -8.09 21.78
N PRO A 119 2.88 -9.20 21.37
CA PRO A 119 4.31 -9.23 21.05
C PRO A 119 4.64 -8.58 19.70
N LEU A 120 3.62 -8.29 18.86
CA LEU A 120 3.78 -7.66 17.55
C LEU A 120 3.78 -6.14 17.72
N THR A 121 4.96 -5.55 17.79
CA THR A 121 5.16 -4.11 18.04
C THR A 121 5.32 -3.28 16.76
N GLU A 122 5.47 -3.93 15.61
CA GLU A 122 5.72 -3.23 14.35
C GLU A 122 4.46 -2.62 13.75
N ALA A 123 4.56 -1.34 13.35
CA ALA A 123 3.47 -0.63 12.70
C ALA A 123 3.27 -1.12 11.26
N GLN A 124 2.21 -1.84 10.99
CA GLN A 124 1.83 -2.28 9.65
C GLN A 124 1.29 -1.14 8.79
N SER A 125 1.26 -1.33 7.45
CA SER A 125 0.87 -0.30 6.48
C SER A 125 -0.54 0.26 6.71
N GLU A 126 -1.51 -0.58 7.10
CA GLU A 126 -2.87 -0.16 7.42
C GLU A 126 -2.92 0.77 8.65
N LEU A 127 -2.02 0.57 9.61
CA LEU A 127 -1.91 1.40 10.79
C LEU A 127 -1.25 2.76 10.44
N LEU A 128 -0.17 2.74 9.66
CA LEU A 128 0.53 3.95 9.19
C LEU A 128 -0.38 4.84 8.33
N ALA A 129 -1.23 4.25 7.49
CA ALA A 129 -2.17 4.99 6.65
C ALA A 129 -3.15 5.87 7.44
N ARG A 130 -3.32 5.65 8.76
CA ARG A 130 -4.23 6.42 9.63
C ARG A 130 -3.55 7.51 10.45
N THR A 131 -2.27 7.74 10.25
CA THR A 131 -1.51 8.78 10.97
C THR A 131 -1.52 10.13 10.29
N SER A 132 -1.87 10.18 8.99
CA SER A 132 -1.81 11.39 8.16
C SER A 132 -3.15 11.65 7.48
N PRO A 133 -4.01 12.52 8.05
CA PRO A 133 -5.31 12.85 7.48
C PRO A 133 -5.19 13.58 6.15
N THR A 134 -6.08 13.21 5.21
CA THR A 134 -6.13 13.77 3.86
C THR A 134 -7.49 14.38 3.55
N LEU A 135 -7.57 15.19 2.48
CA LEU A 135 -8.85 15.68 1.97
C LEU A 135 -9.79 14.53 1.55
N TYR A 136 -9.23 13.40 1.12
CA TYR A 136 -10.02 12.24 0.76
C TYR A 136 -10.78 11.66 1.95
N ASP A 137 -10.17 11.63 3.14
CA ASP A 137 -10.82 11.21 4.37
C ASP A 137 -12.02 12.10 4.71
N VAL A 138 -11.86 13.42 4.53
CA VAL A 138 -12.94 14.41 4.69
C VAL A 138 -14.12 14.10 3.74
N LEU A 139 -13.85 13.83 2.46
CA LEU A 139 -14.89 13.51 1.48
C LEU A 139 -15.58 12.19 1.81
N ILE A 140 -14.82 11.16 2.22
CA ILE A 140 -15.37 9.87 2.64
C ILE A 140 -16.29 10.06 3.85
N ALA A 141 -15.87 10.83 4.84
CA ALA A 141 -16.66 11.13 6.04
C ALA A 141 -17.95 11.90 5.69
N LEU A 142 -17.85 12.88 4.79
CA LEU A 142 -18.99 13.69 4.34
C LEU A 142 -20.03 12.85 3.58
N PHE A 143 -19.59 12.11 2.55
CA PHE A 143 -20.49 11.27 1.75
C PHE A 143 -21.01 10.07 2.55
N GLY A 144 -20.18 9.46 3.40
CA GLY A 144 -20.58 8.40 4.31
C GLY A 144 -21.65 8.87 5.30
N GLY A 145 -21.44 10.04 5.90
CA GLY A 145 -22.42 10.67 6.80
C GLY A 145 -23.73 11.01 6.12
N ALA A 146 -23.67 11.55 4.88
CA ALA A 146 -24.85 11.86 4.08
C ALA A 146 -25.64 10.58 3.72
N ALA A 147 -24.98 9.53 3.28
CA ALA A 147 -25.59 8.22 3.03
C ALA A 147 -26.21 7.62 4.30
N GLY A 148 -25.53 7.76 5.44
CA GLY A 148 -25.98 7.29 6.73
C GLY A 148 -27.29 7.93 7.19
N ILE A 149 -27.37 9.26 7.19
CA ILE A 149 -28.60 9.96 7.59
C ILE A 149 -29.76 9.70 6.61
N LEU A 150 -29.44 9.61 5.29
CA LEU A 150 -30.44 9.32 4.29
C LEU A 150 -31.05 7.92 4.52
N ALA A 151 -30.21 6.90 4.72
CA ALA A 151 -30.66 5.53 4.96
C ALA A 151 -31.48 5.39 6.25
N LEU A 152 -31.07 6.04 7.32
CA LEU A 152 -31.85 6.06 8.58
C LEU A 152 -33.20 6.78 8.42
N SER A 153 -33.24 7.84 7.62
CA SER A 153 -34.45 8.65 7.41
C SER A 153 -35.45 8.03 6.40
N THR A 154 -35.04 7.06 5.60
CA THR A 154 -35.89 6.42 4.58
C THR A 154 -36.24 4.96 4.94
N GLY A 155 -36.10 4.55 6.20
CA GLY A 155 -36.47 3.22 6.68
C GLY A 155 -35.65 2.09 6.07
N GLY A 156 -34.42 2.35 5.69
CA GLY A 156 -33.51 1.34 5.13
C GLY A 156 -33.89 0.86 3.73
N LYS A 157 -34.67 1.62 2.97
CA LYS A 157 -35.04 1.32 1.57
C LYS A 157 -33.86 1.24 0.59
N GLY A 158 -32.67 1.57 1.02
CA GLY A 158 -31.43 1.31 0.26
C GLY A 158 -30.69 0.12 0.82
N ASN A 159 -30.03 -0.68 -0.05
CA ASN A 159 -29.07 -1.73 0.35
C ASN A 159 -27.83 -1.19 1.08
N VAL A 160 -27.89 0.04 1.56
CA VAL A 160 -26.78 0.70 2.27
C VAL A 160 -26.90 0.32 3.73
N ILE A 161 -25.98 -0.48 4.19
CA ILE A 161 -25.72 -0.62 5.61
C ILE A 161 -24.97 0.67 6.02
N PRO A 162 -25.66 1.66 6.66
CA PRO A 162 -25.06 2.98 6.92
C PRO A 162 -23.76 2.90 7.72
N GLY A 163 -23.64 1.82 8.48
CA GLY A 163 -22.49 1.54 9.30
C GLY A 163 -21.18 1.37 8.53
N VAL A 164 -21.21 0.84 7.31
CA VAL A 164 -19.96 0.49 6.59
C VAL A 164 -19.15 1.74 6.26
N ALA A 165 -19.74 2.71 5.56
CA ALA A 165 -19.02 3.89 5.11
C ALA A 165 -18.56 4.82 6.26
N ILE A 166 -19.39 4.91 7.33
CA ILE A 166 -19.06 5.74 8.50
C ILE A 166 -18.04 5.03 9.40
N ALA A 167 -18.21 3.72 9.62
CA ALA A 167 -17.36 2.94 10.50
C ALA A 167 -15.91 2.84 9.96
N THR A 168 -15.71 2.81 8.63
CA THR A 168 -14.38 2.81 8.01
C THR A 168 -13.57 4.07 8.36
N ALA A 169 -14.23 5.18 8.61
CA ALA A 169 -13.60 6.44 8.95
C ALA A 169 -13.31 6.61 10.45
N LEU A 170 -13.94 5.83 11.35
CA LEU A 170 -13.91 6.11 12.78
C LEU A 170 -13.04 5.13 13.59
N MET A 171 -13.19 3.82 13.35
CA MET A 171 -12.59 2.82 14.21
C MET A 171 -11.06 2.70 14.05
N PRO A 172 -10.49 2.59 12.83
CA PRO A 172 -9.05 2.44 12.67
C PRO A 172 -8.23 3.59 13.26
N PRO A 173 -8.64 4.87 13.13
CA PRO A 173 -7.91 5.96 13.79
C PRO A 173 -7.86 5.81 15.32
N LEU A 174 -8.93 5.32 15.97
CA LEU A 174 -8.92 5.08 17.41
C LEU A 174 -7.96 3.95 17.82
N CYS A 175 -7.90 2.88 17.01
CA CYS A 175 -6.94 1.80 17.23
C CYS A 175 -5.50 2.30 17.04
N THR A 176 -5.25 3.12 16.00
CA THR A 176 -3.93 3.73 15.75
C THR A 176 -3.54 4.71 16.87
N ALA A 177 -4.48 5.48 17.40
CA ALA A 177 -4.23 6.33 18.57
C ALA A 177 -3.86 5.47 19.80
N GLY A 178 -4.55 4.35 20.02
CA GLY A 178 -4.21 3.39 21.06
C GLY A 178 -2.81 2.78 20.89
N TYR A 179 -2.43 2.46 19.65
CA TYR A 179 -1.08 2.00 19.32
C TYR A 179 -0.04 3.08 19.65
N GLY A 180 -0.25 4.33 19.20
CA GLY A 180 0.65 5.44 19.51
C GLY A 180 0.83 5.67 21.00
N LEU A 181 -0.26 5.53 21.79
CA LEU A 181 -0.21 5.62 23.25
C LEU A 181 0.57 4.46 23.89
N ALA A 182 0.39 3.22 23.39
CA ALA A 182 1.05 2.03 23.94
C ALA A 182 2.55 2.02 23.66
N MET A 183 2.97 2.49 22.45
CA MET A 183 4.36 2.50 22.01
C MET A 183 5.10 3.80 22.39
N GLY A 184 4.40 4.81 22.93
CA GLY A 184 4.99 6.12 23.21
C GLY A 184 5.22 6.99 21.98
N GLU A 185 4.62 6.64 20.83
CA GLU A 185 4.75 7.34 19.55
C GLU A 185 3.70 8.45 19.45
N TRP A 186 4.02 9.61 19.98
CA TRP A 186 3.11 10.76 20.05
C TRP A 186 2.65 11.28 18.68
N SER A 187 3.48 11.15 17.66
CA SER A 187 3.13 11.52 16.28
C SER A 187 1.94 10.70 15.77
N PHE A 188 1.94 9.39 16.04
CA PHE A 188 0.86 8.48 15.67
C PHE A 188 -0.41 8.77 16.49
N PHE A 189 -0.23 9.01 17.79
CA PHE A 189 -1.35 9.35 18.67
C PHE A 189 -2.09 10.60 18.19
N PHE A 190 -1.37 11.72 18.03
CA PHE A 190 -1.99 12.98 17.64
C PHE A 190 -2.50 12.99 16.20
N GLY A 191 -1.77 12.36 15.26
CA GLY A 191 -2.21 12.21 13.87
C GLY A 191 -3.52 11.44 13.75
N ALA A 192 -3.61 10.30 14.43
CA ALA A 192 -4.81 9.46 14.43
C ALA A 192 -5.98 10.10 15.17
N CYS A 193 -5.75 10.76 16.32
CA CYS A 193 -6.77 11.52 17.04
C CYS A 193 -7.32 12.65 16.17
N TYR A 194 -6.45 13.33 15.43
CA TYR A 194 -6.85 14.41 14.53
C TYR A 194 -7.68 13.87 13.36
N LEU A 195 -7.29 12.75 12.74
CA LEU A 195 -8.08 12.08 11.70
C LEU A 195 -9.47 11.68 12.21
N PHE A 196 -9.53 11.08 13.39
CA PHE A 196 -10.80 10.72 14.04
C PHE A 196 -11.70 11.94 14.27
N PHE A 197 -11.12 13.04 14.76
CA PHE A 197 -11.84 14.28 15.02
C PHE A 197 -12.39 14.91 13.72
N ILE A 198 -11.58 15.00 12.66
CA ILE A 198 -12.03 15.49 11.35
C ILE A 198 -13.21 14.66 10.85
N ASN A 199 -13.07 13.33 10.82
CA ASN A 199 -14.12 12.45 10.36
C ASN A 199 -15.40 12.62 11.16
N THR A 200 -15.31 12.76 12.48
CA THR A 200 -16.45 13.06 13.35
C THR A 200 -17.15 14.36 12.98
N VAL A 201 -16.38 15.44 12.78
CA VAL A 201 -16.94 16.76 12.41
C VAL A 201 -17.68 16.68 11.07
N PHE A 202 -17.10 16.02 10.06
CA PHE A 202 -17.69 15.97 8.73
C PHE A 202 -18.87 15.00 8.64
N ILE A 203 -18.88 13.89 9.39
CA ILE A 203 -20.06 13.02 9.52
C ILE A 203 -21.20 13.76 10.23
N ALA A 204 -20.92 14.45 11.32
CA ALA A 204 -21.92 15.25 12.03
C ALA A 204 -22.45 16.40 11.17
N LEU A 205 -21.58 17.07 10.39
CA LEU A 205 -21.96 18.12 9.42
C LEU A 205 -22.88 17.54 8.32
N ALA A 206 -22.50 16.40 7.73
CA ALA A 206 -23.31 15.72 6.72
C ALA A 206 -24.69 15.34 7.27
N THR A 207 -24.74 14.81 8.49
CA THR A 207 -26.00 14.52 9.20
C THR A 207 -26.81 15.80 9.44
N TYR A 208 -26.21 16.88 9.90
CA TYR A 208 -26.85 18.18 10.06
C TYR A 208 -27.47 18.69 8.74
N LEU A 209 -26.70 18.63 7.64
CA LEU A 209 -27.19 19.04 6.32
C LEU A 209 -28.33 18.14 5.85
N GLY A 210 -28.22 16.81 6.04
CA GLY A 210 -29.27 15.84 5.70
C GLY A 210 -30.56 16.10 6.48
N VAL A 211 -30.49 16.34 7.78
CA VAL A 211 -31.62 16.71 8.63
C VAL A 211 -32.31 17.99 8.13
N ARG A 212 -31.51 18.98 7.70
CA ARG A 212 -32.04 20.23 7.12
C ARG A 212 -32.68 20.01 5.75
N LEU A 213 -32.07 19.24 4.88
CA LEU A 213 -32.58 18.93 3.54
C LEU A 213 -33.86 18.10 3.60
N LEU A 214 -33.96 17.15 4.55
CA LEU A 214 -35.12 16.31 4.79
C LEU A 214 -36.20 17.02 5.63
N GLN A 215 -36.01 18.32 5.95
CA GLN A 215 -36.99 19.17 6.62
C GLN A 215 -37.50 18.59 7.95
N PHE A 216 -36.57 18.10 8.80
CA PHE A 216 -36.94 17.70 10.16
C PHE A 216 -37.40 18.89 10.99
N LYS A 217 -38.44 18.70 11.76
CA LYS A 217 -39.02 19.75 12.60
C LYS A 217 -38.07 20.06 13.78
N PRO A 218 -37.77 21.33 14.06
CA PRO A 218 -36.99 21.70 15.24
C PRO A 218 -37.79 21.38 16.53
N LYS A 219 -37.04 21.01 17.60
CA LYS A 219 -37.65 20.86 18.93
C LYS A 219 -38.22 22.24 19.37
N GLN A 220 -39.44 22.25 19.93
CA GLN A 220 -40.11 23.49 20.31
C GLN A 220 -39.23 24.35 21.25
N PHE A 221 -39.34 25.70 21.13
CA PHE A 221 -38.61 26.73 21.92
C PHE A 221 -37.19 27.10 21.50
N VAL A 222 -36.86 27.12 20.19
CA VAL A 222 -35.58 27.64 19.76
C VAL A 222 -35.70 29.12 19.34
N ASP A 223 -35.00 29.99 20.07
CA ASP A 223 -34.82 31.38 19.70
C ASP A 223 -33.99 31.47 18.41
N LYS A 224 -34.49 32.25 17.42
CA LYS A 224 -33.81 32.48 16.13
C LYS A 224 -32.38 33.03 16.29
N ALA A 225 -32.15 33.83 17.33
CA ALA A 225 -30.84 34.39 17.63
C ALA A 225 -29.82 33.25 18.00
N ARG A 226 -30.24 32.25 18.75
CA ARG A 226 -29.39 31.10 19.13
C ARG A 226 -29.03 30.23 17.93
N LEU A 227 -29.94 30.04 16.97
CA LEU A 227 -29.66 29.31 15.73
C LEU A 227 -28.56 29.99 14.91
N ALA A 228 -28.56 31.32 14.80
CA ALA A 228 -27.50 32.05 14.09
C ALA A 228 -26.11 31.86 14.76
N VAL A 229 -26.08 31.85 16.09
CA VAL A 229 -24.86 31.61 16.86
C VAL A 229 -24.36 30.18 16.65
N VAL A 230 -25.23 29.16 16.73
CA VAL A 230 -24.87 27.77 16.49
C VAL A 230 -24.31 27.55 15.07
N ASN A 231 -24.99 28.12 14.05
CA ASN A 231 -24.51 28.02 12.66
C ASN A 231 -23.12 28.67 12.47
N ARG A 232 -22.84 29.79 13.18
CA ARG A 232 -21.52 30.44 13.17
C ARG A 232 -20.45 29.52 13.78
N TYR A 233 -20.73 28.90 14.93
CA TYR A 233 -19.80 27.95 15.55
C TYR A 233 -19.51 26.74 14.65
N ILE A 234 -20.55 26.16 14.00
CA ILE A 234 -20.36 25.08 13.05
C ILE A 234 -19.42 25.51 11.92
N ALA A 235 -19.69 26.69 11.31
CA ALA A 235 -18.86 27.21 10.23
C ALA A 235 -17.39 27.40 10.66
N VAL A 236 -17.16 27.94 11.85
CA VAL A 236 -15.81 28.13 12.39
C VAL A 236 -15.13 26.79 12.61
N ILE A 237 -15.81 25.81 13.24
CA ILE A 237 -15.24 24.46 13.47
C ILE A 237 -14.87 23.80 12.15
N VAL A 238 -15.77 23.83 11.15
CA VAL A 238 -15.52 23.24 9.83
C VAL A 238 -14.31 23.89 9.14
N VAL A 239 -14.23 25.24 9.16
CA VAL A 239 -13.10 25.93 8.54
C VAL A 239 -11.78 25.60 9.26
N VAL A 240 -11.77 25.68 10.58
CA VAL A 240 -10.57 25.40 11.38
C VAL A 240 -10.08 23.96 11.19
N THR A 241 -10.98 22.98 11.09
CA THR A 241 -10.61 21.57 10.87
C THR A 241 -10.21 21.30 9.42
N MET A 242 -10.76 22.04 8.46
CA MET A 242 -10.47 21.81 7.04
C MET A 242 -9.10 22.38 6.61
N LEU A 243 -8.67 23.49 7.19
CA LEU A 243 -7.40 24.13 6.79
C LEU A 243 -6.17 23.23 6.90
N PRO A 244 -5.90 22.56 8.03
CA PRO A 244 -4.76 21.63 8.12
C PRO A 244 -4.90 20.41 7.19
N ALA A 245 -6.11 19.87 7.01
CA ALA A 245 -6.34 18.74 6.10
C ALA A 245 -6.04 19.09 4.64
N VAL A 246 -6.46 20.29 4.19
CA VAL A 246 -6.11 20.81 2.86
C VAL A 246 -4.61 21.00 2.72
N TYR A 247 -3.96 21.59 3.73
CA TYR A 247 -2.51 21.77 3.73
C TYR A 247 -1.76 20.44 3.61
N MET A 248 -2.09 19.45 4.43
CA MET A 248 -1.47 18.12 4.37
C MET A 248 -1.73 17.44 3.02
N THR A 249 -2.94 17.53 2.49
CA THR A 249 -3.29 16.99 1.17
C THR A 249 -2.45 17.63 0.06
N THR A 250 -2.26 18.95 0.07
CA THR A 250 -1.43 19.62 -0.94
C THR A 250 0.04 19.19 -0.84
N GLN A 251 0.55 18.92 0.36
CA GLN A 251 1.89 18.37 0.54
C GLN A 251 2.00 16.96 -0.05
N ILE A 252 1.06 16.06 0.26
CA ILE A 252 1.03 14.69 -0.26
C ILE A 252 0.95 14.68 -1.79
N ILE A 253 0.07 15.51 -2.37
CA ILE A 253 -0.05 15.62 -3.82
C ILE A 253 1.26 16.11 -4.45
N ARG A 254 1.88 17.16 -3.89
CA ARG A 254 3.17 17.66 -4.37
C ARG A 254 4.27 16.60 -4.29
N GLN A 255 4.28 15.81 -3.23
CA GLN A 255 5.22 14.71 -3.07
C GLN A 255 4.96 13.61 -4.09
N SER A 256 3.72 13.19 -4.27
CA SER A 256 3.35 12.14 -5.23
C SER A 256 3.63 12.56 -6.68
N VAL A 257 3.33 13.82 -7.04
CA VAL A 257 3.66 14.37 -8.37
C VAL A 257 5.17 14.37 -8.60
N PHE A 258 5.94 14.81 -7.61
CA PHE A 258 7.39 14.81 -7.67
C PHE A 258 7.96 13.38 -7.84
N GLU A 259 7.51 12.41 -7.03
CA GLU A 259 7.91 11.01 -7.15
C GLU A 259 7.57 10.41 -8.52
N ASN A 260 6.41 10.79 -9.08
CA ASN A 260 6.03 10.39 -10.43
C ASN A 260 6.97 10.98 -11.50
N HIS A 261 7.39 12.24 -11.37
CA HIS A 261 8.37 12.85 -12.27
C HIS A 261 9.71 12.13 -12.19
N VAL A 262 10.19 11.80 -10.98
CA VAL A 262 11.41 11.00 -10.78
C VAL A 262 11.28 9.64 -11.46
N LYS A 263 10.18 8.92 -11.25
CA LYS A 263 9.93 7.61 -11.88
C LYS A 263 9.88 7.68 -13.39
N GLN A 264 9.21 8.70 -13.94
CA GLN A 264 9.15 8.90 -15.37
C GLN A 264 10.53 9.21 -15.97
N PHE A 265 11.30 10.10 -15.33
CA PHE A 265 12.67 10.42 -15.71
C PHE A 265 13.54 9.17 -15.75
N VAL A 266 13.59 8.42 -14.67
CA VAL A 266 14.41 7.20 -14.55
C VAL A 266 13.99 6.16 -15.61
N LYS A 267 12.69 5.96 -15.82
CA LYS A 267 12.18 5.01 -16.80
C LYS A 267 12.44 5.39 -18.24
N GLN A 268 12.46 6.69 -18.57
CA GLN A 268 12.61 7.15 -19.96
C GLN A 268 14.08 7.41 -20.33
N GLU A 269 14.87 7.95 -19.39
CA GLU A 269 16.24 8.39 -19.68
C GLU A 269 17.31 7.38 -19.27
N LEU A 270 17.04 6.50 -18.29
CA LEU A 270 18.01 5.54 -17.76
C LEU A 270 17.66 4.07 -18.03
N ASN A 271 16.65 3.81 -18.86
CA ASN A 271 16.23 2.45 -19.20
C ASN A 271 17.07 1.90 -20.36
N GLN A 272 17.94 0.92 -20.06
CA GLN A 272 18.77 0.24 -21.04
C GLN A 272 18.58 -1.29 -20.95
N PRO A 273 18.57 -2.02 -22.09
CA PRO A 273 18.54 -3.47 -22.08
C PRO A 273 19.73 -4.05 -21.30
N GLY A 274 19.45 -4.88 -20.30
CA GLY A 274 20.47 -5.47 -19.43
C GLY A 274 20.80 -4.67 -18.16
N THR A 275 20.23 -3.47 -17.97
CA THR A 275 20.34 -2.69 -16.74
C THR A 275 19.00 -2.71 -16.00
N ARG A 276 19.02 -2.96 -14.70
CA ARG A 276 17.84 -2.91 -13.83
C ARG A 276 18.04 -1.83 -12.77
N ILE A 277 17.13 -0.89 -12.70
CA ILE A 277 17.10 0.11 -11.63
C ILE A 277 16.52 -0.57 -10.38
N LEU A 278 17.30 -0.55 -9.29
CA LEU A 278 16.91 -1.13 -8.00
C LEU A 278 16.25 -0.12 -7.08
N SER A 279 16.76 1.12 -7.08
CA SER A 279 16.29 2.18 -6.21
C SER A 279 16.46 3.52 -6.88
N GLU A 280 15.47 4.36 -6.71
CA GLU A 280 15.46 5.76 -7.10
C GLU A 280 15.11 6.58 -5.88
N GLN A 281 15.99 7.44 -5.42
CA GLN A 281 15.80 8.24 -4.23
C GLN A 281 16.20 9.68 -4.49
N ALA A 282 15.24 10.58 -4.30
CA ALA A 282 15.49 12.00 -4.41
C ALA A 282 15.50 12.62 -3.01
N ASP A 283 16.62 13.19 -2.63
CA ASP A 283 16.75 13.97 -1.42
C ASP A 283 16.43 15.44 -1.72
N ARG A 284 15.43 15.98 -1.02
CA ARG A 284 14.99 17.37 -1.21
C ARG A 284 15.86 18.40 -0.49
N GLU A 285 16.56 17.98 0.58
CA GLU A 285 17.44 18.88 1.33
C GLU A 285 18.73 19.10 0.56
N THR A 286 19.36 18.03 0.08
CA THR A 286 20.60 18.08 -0.69
C THR A 286 20.37 18.31 -2.19
N LYS A 287 19.12 18.23 -2.66
CA LYS A 287 18.73 18.30 -4.08
C LYS A 287 19.50 17.29 -4.95
N THR A 288 19.69 16.08 -4.45
CA THR A 288 20.33 14.98 -5.16
C THR A 288 19.31 13.92 -5.55
N LEU A 289 19.46 13.36 -6.74
CA LEU A 289 18.73 12.21 -7.23
C LEU A 289 19.68 11.02 -7.34
N ASP A 290 19.64 10.13 -6.37
CA ASP A 290 20.43 8.91 -6.34
C ASP A 290 19.70 7.77 -7.03
N VAL A 291 20.27 7.24 -8.10
CA VAL A 291 19.75 6.11 -8.85
C VAL A 291 20.73 4.95 -8.76
N VAL A 292 20.28 3.83 -8.18
CA VAL A 292 21.09 2.61 -8.08
C VAL A 292 20.73 1.68 -9.23
N ALA A 293 21.71 1.43 -10.10
CA ALA A 293 21.57 0.57 -11.28
C ALA A 293 22.38 -0.72 -11.12
N LEU A 294 21.79 -1.85 -11.49
CA LEU A 294 22.41 -3.19 -11.45
C LEU A 294 22.40 -3.80 -12.86
N GLY A 295 23.45 -4.53 -13.20
CA GLY A 295 23.59 -5.19 -14.51
C GLY A 295 24.58 -4.49 -15.43
N ALA A 296 24.22 -4.31 -16.69
CA ALA A 296 25.09 -3.62 -17.66
C ALA A 296 25.34 -2.17 -17.25
N ALA A 297 26.60 -1.73 -17.29
CA ALA A 297 26.95 -0.37 -16.92
C ALA A 297 26.34 0.63 -17.91
N LEU A 298 25.69 1.66 -17.40
CA LEU A 298 25.16 2.77 -18.19
C LEU A 298 26.32 3.58 -18.80
N PRO A 299 26.33 3.85 -20.11
CA PRO A 299 27.34 4.69 -20.75
C PRO A 299 27.38 6.09 -20.16
N LYS A 300 28.59 6.67 -20.06
CA LYS A 300 28.76 8.03 -19.53
C LYS A 300 28.01 9.07 -20.36
N GLU A 301 27.96 8.89 -21.68
CA GLU A 301 27.24 9.76 -22.60
C GLU A 301 25.71 9.76 -22.31
N MET A 302 25.14 8.61 -21.96
CA MET A 302 23.73 8.50 -21.57
C MET A 302 23.45 9.23 -20.24
N ILE A 303 24.34 9.07 -19.25
CA ILE A 303 24.19 9.75 -17.94
C ILE A 303 24.29 11.28 -18.11
N GLU A 304 25.22 11.77 -18.95
CA GLU A 304 25.33 13.21 -19.23
C GLU A 304 24.15 13.75 -20.02
N ALA A 305 23.63 12.99 -21.00
CA ALA A 305 22.40 13.36 -21.72
C ALA A 305 21.19 13.40 -20.77
N ALA A 306 21.06 12.43 -19.86
CA ALA A 306 20.02 12.39 -18.84
C ALA A 306 20.11 13.61 -17.90
N ARG A 307 21.33 14.01 -17.48
CA ARG A 307 21.54 15.22 -16.67
C ARG A 307 21.01 16.48 -17.33
N GLN A 308 21.22 16.63 -18.65
CA GLN A 308 20.74 17.80 -19.39
C GLN A 308 19.21 17.84 -19.51
N ARG A 309 18.54 16.68 -19.45
CA ARG A 309 17.08 16.57 -19.57
C ARG A 309 16.33 16.62 -18.25
N LEU A 310 17.01 16.75 -17.11
CA LEU A 310 16.35 16.88 -15.79
C LEU A 310 15.32 18.02 -15.78
N ALA A 311 15.59 19.11 -16.50
CA ALA A 311 14.69 20.27 -16.60
C ALA A 311 13.33 19.91 -17.25
N ASP A 312 13.30 18.98 -18.20
CA ASP A 312 12.09 18.56 -18.91
C ASP A 312 11.10 17.83 -17.98
N TYR A 313 11.63 17.27 -16.89
CA TYR A 313 10.84 16.55 -15.85
C TYR A 313 10.62 17.34 -14.57
N GLN A 314 10.80 18.69 -14.63
CA GLN A 314 10.69 19.56 -13.44
C GLN A 314 11.69 19.22 -12.31
N LEU A 315 12.83 18.63 -12.67
CA LEU A 315 13.93 18.26 -11.78
C LEU A 315 15.18 19.13 -12.01
N ALA A 316 15.05 20.32 -12.58
CA ALA A 316 16.16 21.20 -12.95
C ALA A 316 17.13 21.52 -11.79
N ASP A 317 16.60 21.57 -10.56
CA ASP A 317 17.39 21.88 -9.37
C ASP A 317 18.14 20.68 -8.81
N TYR A 318 17.94 19.47 -9.36
CA TYR A 318 18.49 18.24 -8.84
C TYR A 318 19.77 17.81 -9.56
N GLN A 319 20.71 17.24 -8.80
CA GLN A 319 21.91 16.62 -9.36
C GLN A 319 21.72 15.11 -9.45
N LEU A 320 21.84 14.57 -10.68
CA LEU A 320 21.75 13.14 -10.90
C LEU A 320 23.05 12.45 -10.47
N ASN A 321 22.95 11.51 -9.57
CA ASN A 321 24.03 10.63 -9.13
C ASN A 321 23.64 9.17 -9.44
N VAL A 322 24.37 8.55 -10.37
CA VAL A 322 24.13 7.17 -10.78
C VAL A 322 25.17 6.27 -10.15
N ILE A 323 24.71 5.36 -9.32
CA ILE A 323 25.54 4.39 -8.58
C ILE A 323 25.43 3.05 -9.29
N GLN A 324 26.55 2.52 -9.80
CA GLN A 324 26.58 1.29 -10.58
C GLN A 324 27.86 0.48 -10.32
N GLY A 325 27.83 -0.83 -10.60
CA GLY A 325 28.97 -1.75 -10.45
C GLY A 325 29.26 -2.12 -8.99
N ALA A 326 30.51 -2.44 -8.68
CA ALA A 326 30.95 -2.89 -7.34
C ALA A 326 30.67 -1.88 -6.21
N GLN A 327 30.47 -0.60 -6.53
CA GLN A 327 30.06 0.42 -5.58
C GLN A 327 28.58 0.25 -5.16
N SER A 328 27.73 -0.30 -6.02
CA SER A 328 26.32 -0.54 -5.66
C SER A 328 26.21 -1.61 -4.58
N ASP A 329 27.03 -2.65 -4.62
CA ASP A 329 26.99 -3.75 -3.65
C ASP A 329 27.47 -3.27 -2.27
N SER A 330 28.54 -2.47 -2.22
CA SER A 330 29.07 -1.93 -0.95
C SER A 330 28.13 -0.89 -0.32
N LEU A 331 27.45 -0.08 -1.14
CA LEU A 331 26.48 0.92 -0.67
C LEU A 331 25.16 0.29 -0.24
N LEU A 332 24.70 -0.76 -0.90
CA LEU A 332 23.54 -1.54 -0.45
C LEU A 332 23.82 -2.20 0.91
N LEU A 333 25.02 -2.75 1.09
CA LEU A 333 25.45 -3.32 2.38
C LEU A 333 25.62 -2.24 3.47
N ALA A 334 26.20 -1.09 3.15
CA ALA A 334 26.38 0.01 4.11
C ALA A 334 25.03 0.67 4.47
N ARG A 335 24.08 0.74 3.53
CA ARG A 335 22.76 1.32 3.74
C ARG A 335 21.84 0.38 4.50
N ASN A 336 21.91 -0.94 4.27
CA ASN A 336 21.29 -1.92 5.15
C ASN A 336 21.79 -1.79 6.59
N ASN A 337 23.05 -1.41 6.80
CA ASN A 337 23.61 -1.22 8.13
C ASN A 337 23.32 0.16 8.75
N ALA A 338 23.09 1.21 7.96
CA ALA A 338 22.85 2.58 8.44
C ALA A 338 21.36 2.98 8.45
N GLY A 339 20.54 2.42 7.55
CA GLY A 339 19.09 2.70 7.46
C GLY A 339 18.22 1.88 8.42
N THR A 340 18.83 0.96 9.19
CA THR A 340 18.11 0.01 10.06
C THR A 340 17.76 0.56 11.43
N GLN A 341 17.89 1.86 11.66
CA GLN A 341 17.36 2.46 12.89
C GLN A 341 16.00 3.15 12.73
N GLN A 342 15.45 3.22 11.51
CA GLN A 342 14.08 3.71 11.31
C GLN A 342 13.39 2.95 10.18
N SER A 343 12.53 2.01 10.57
CA SER A 343 11.41 1.44 9.82
C SER A 343 11.69 0.48 8.65
N LEU A 344 12.29 -0.67 8.91
CA LEU A 344 11.94 -1.91 8.20
C LEU A 344 11.79 -3.02 9.24
N SER A 345 10.63 -3.66 9.25
CA SER A 345 10.32 -4.75 10.17
C SER A 345 11.33 -5.89 10.05
N GLY A 346 11.73 -6.51 11.16
CA GLY A 346 12.68 -7.64 11.18
C GLY A 346 12.24 -8.82 10.28
N LEU A 347 10.95 -8.94 9.99
CA LEU A 347 10.38 -9.91 9.06
C LEU A 347 10.71 -9.58 7.59
N ASP A 348 10.71 -8.29 7.19
CA ASP A 348 11.08 -7.89 5.84
C ASP A 348 12.59 -8.03 5.61
N GLN A 349 13.42 -7.82 6.64
CA GLN A 349 14.86 -8.08 6.57
C GLN A 349 15.17 -9.57 6.45
N GLN A 350 14.50 -10.44 7.20
CA GLN A 350 14.62 -11.88 7.05
C GLN A 350 14.14 -12.36 5.68
N HIS A 351 13.04 -11.82 5.17
CA HIS A 351 12.53 -12.13 3.84
C HIS A 351 13.47 -11.63 2.72
N LEU A 352 14.03 -10.44 2.83
CA LEU A 352 15.01 -9.90 1.87
C LEU A 352 16.34 -10.65 1.94
N ALA A 353 16.82 -11.02 3.13
CA ALA A 353 18.00 -11.85 3.30
C ALA A 353 17.81 -13.25 2.70
N LEU A 354 16.68 -13.90 2.96
CA LEU A 354 16.32 -15.19 2.36
C LEU A 354 16.17 -15.11 0.84
N GLN A 355 15.59 -14.03 0.31
CA GLN A 355 15.49 -13.81 -1.13
C GLN A 355 16.86 -13.53 -1.76
N ALA A 356 17.72 -12.73 -1.13
CA ALA A 356 19.08 -12.48 -1.59
C ALA A 356 19.93 -13.75 -1.59
N GLU A 357 19.82 -14.58 -0.55
CA GLU A 357 20.50 -15.89 -0.48
C GLU A 357 19.97 -16.84 -1.56
N ARG A 358 18.67 -16.83 -1.80
CA ARG A 358 18.04 -17.64 -2.86
C ARG A 358 18.47 -17.17 -4.25
N VAL A 359 18.55 -15.88 -4.50
CA VAL A 359 19.07 -15.31 -5.76
C VAL A 359 20.53 -15.66 -5.95
N ALA A 360 21.37 -15.49 -4.93
CA ALA A 360 22.79 -15.84 -4.99
C ALA A 360 23.00 -17.36 -5.22
N GLN A 361 22.15 -18.20 -4.63
CA GLN A 361 22.16 -19.64 -4.88
C GLN A 361 21.79 -19.96 -6.33
N LEU A 362 20.68 -19.37 -6.85
CA LEU A 362 20.25 -19.56 -8.22
C LEU A 362 21.28 -19.02 -9.23
N GLU A 363 21.94 -17.92 -8.93
CA GLU A 363 23.02 -17.37 -9.76
C GLU A 363 24.24 -18.30 -9.78
N ARG A 364 24.62 -18.90 -8.66
CA ARG A 364 25.67 -19.91 -8.61
C ARG A 364 25.30 -21.15 -9.40
N GLU A 365 24.08 -21.65 -9.24
CA GLU A 365 23.58 -22.81 -10.01
C GLU A 365 23.53 -22.53 -11.51
N THR A 366 23.17 -21.31 -11.93
CA THR A 366 23.09 -20.94 -13.36
C THR A 366 24.45 -20.51 -13.94
N ALA A 367 25.42 -20.07 -13.13
CA ALA A 367 26.73 -19.63 -13.59
C ALA A 367 27.49 -20.75 -14.33
N ASP A 368 27.45 -21.96 -13.80
CA ASP A 368 28.10 -23.12 -14.40
C ASP A 368 27.50 -23.45 -15.78
N TYR A 369 26.18 -23.39 -15.93
CA TYR A 369 25.50 -23.61 -17.21
C TYR A 369 25.83 -22.51 -18.23
N ARG A 370 25.82 -21.24 -17.83
CA ARG A 370 26.17 -20.12 -18.71
C ARG A 370 27.65 -20.18 -19.15
N ARG A 371 28.55 -20.56 -18.25
CA ARG A 371 29.96 -20.72 -18.56
C ARG A 371 30.18 -21.78 -19.62
N LEU A 372 29.55 -22.95 -19.48
CA LEU A 372 29.68 -24.05 -20.46
C LEU A 372 29.04 -23.71 -21.81
N ASP A 373 27.90 -23.00 -21.83
CA ASP A 373 27.26 -22.53 -23.06
C ASP A 373 28.12 -21.49 -23.80
N ALA A 374 28.70 -20.54 -23.07
CA ALA A 374 29.62 -19.57 -23.64
C ALA A 374 30.89 -20.24 -24.18
N LEU A 375 31.48 -21.19 -23.42
CA LEU A 375 32.64 -21.92 -23.83
C LEU A 375 32.34 -22.78 -25.07
N ALA A 376 31.19 -23.43 -25.17
CA ALA A 376 30.79 -24.19 -26.36
C ALA A 376 30.79 -23.35 -27.64
N ARG A 377 30.35 -22.09 -27.56
CA ARG A 377 30.38 -21.15 -28.70
C ARG A 377 31.78 -20.71 -29.06
N GLU A 378 32.63 -20.48 -28.07
CA GLU A 378 34.04 -20.05 -28.24
C GLU A 378 34.87 -21.10 -28.94
N ILE A 379 34.72 -22.40 -28.54
CA ILE A 379 35.57 -23.48 -28.99
C ILE A 379 35.18 -24.09 -30.35
N VAL A 380 34.10 -23.63 -31.02
CA VAL A 380 33.63 -24.16 -32.30
C VAL A 380 34.76 -24.22 -33.36
N GLY A 381 35.54 -23.14 -33.46
CA GLY A 381 36.67 -23.04 -34.38
C GLY A 381 37.78 -24.03 -34.04
N GLU A 382 38.09 -24.20 -32.75
CA GLU A 382 39.13 -25.10 -32.26
C GLU A 382 38.71 -26.58 -32.45
N VAL A 383 37.44 -26.91 -32.18
CA VAL A 383 36.90 -28.27 -32.41
C VAL A 383 37.01 -28.66 -33.85
N LYS A 384 36.77 -27.76 -34.80
CA LYS A 384 36.88 -28.01 -36.23
C LYS A 384 38.32 -28.28 -36.67
N ALA A 385 39.29 -27.65 -35.99
CA ALA A 385 40.71 -27.91 -36.21
C ALA A 385 41.17 -29.29 -35.65
N VAL A 386 40.65 -29.70 -34.47
CA VAL A 386 40.98 -30.95 -33.80
C VAL A 386 40.28 -32.14 -34.49
N CYS A 387 39.04 -31.96 -34.91
CA CYS A 387 38.22 -32.99 -35.53
C CYS A 387 37.32 -32.39 -36.63
N PRO A 388 37.79 -32.34 -37.92
CA PRO A 388 37.08 -31.70 -39.02
C PRO A 388 35.71 -32.30 -39.36
N LYS A 389 35.44 -33.52 -38.89
CA LYS A 389 34.18 -34.24 -39.14
C LYS A 389 33.03 -33.82 -38.20
N VAL A 390 33.33 -33.05 -37.16
CA VAL A 390 32.31 -32.57 -36.21
C VAL A 390 31.65 -31.31 -36.77
N GLU A 391 30.32 -31.28 -36.83
CA GLU A 391 29.52 -30.16 -37.35
C GLU A 391 29.01 -29.25 -36.25
N SER A 392 28.66 -29.84 -35.11
CA SER A 392 28.20 -29.05 -33.95
C SER A 392 28.63 -29.69 -32.64
N ILE A 393 28.82 -28.85 -31.61
CA ILE A 393 29.18 -29.29 -30.27
C ILE A 393 28.30 -28.59 -29.25
N GLY A 394 27.82 -29.33 -28.25
CA GLY A 394 27.10 -28.81 -27.11
C GLY A 394 27.80 -29.30 -25.82
N LEU A 395 27.89 -28.39 -24.83
CA LEU A 395 28.43 -28.68 -23.50
C LEU A 395 27.38 -28.41 -22.44
N SER A 396 27.19 -29.37 -21.53
CA SER A 396 26.29 -29.19 -20.39
C SER A 396 26.80 -29.92 -19.15
N LYS A 397 26.52 -29.41 -17.96
CA LYS A 397 26.78 -30.11 -16.71
C LYS A 397 25.60 -31.03 -16.41
N ILE A 398 25.85 -32.30 -16.21
CA ILE A 398 24.83 -33.30 -15.88
C ILE A 398 25.14 -33.89 -14.51
N THR A 399 24.07 -34.07 -13.75
CA THR A 399 24.09 -34.80 -12.49
C THR A 399 23.38 -36.13 -12.70
N GLU A 400 24.09 -37.21 -12.49
CA GLU A 400 23.61 -38.61 -12.67
C GLU A 400 23.48 -39.26 -11.28
N THR A 401 22.31 -39.83 -11.03
CA THR A 401 22.08 -40.64 -9.82
C THR A 401 21.85 -42.07 -10.23
N PRO A 402 22.83 -42.99 -9.99
CA PRO A 402 22.68 -44.42 -10.29
C PRO A 402 21.52 -45.00 -9.48
N VAL A 403 20.70 -45.83 -10.14
CA VAL A 403 19.50 -46.43 -9.56
C VAL A 403 19.84 -47.36 -8.37
N ASP A 404 21.00 -48.04 -8.44
CA ASP A 404 21.38 -49.07 -7.47
C ASP A 404 22.16 -48.54 -6.25
N SER A 405 22.81 -47.36 -6.35
CA SER A 405 23.73 -46.89 -5.29
C SER A 405 23.37 -45.55 -4.65
N GLY A 406 22.47 -44.79 -5.26
CA GLY A 406 22.04 -43.46 -4.78
C GLY A 406 23.15 -42.38 -4.72
N ALA A 407 24.39 -42.72 -5.10
CA ALA A 407 25.52 -41.82 -5.07
C ALA A 407 25.47 -40.83 -6.24
N VAL A 408 25.25 -39.54 -5.94
CA VAL A 408 25.18 -38.48 -6.96
C VAL A 408 26.56 -38.22 -7.55
N ARG A 409 26.67 -38.27 -8.88
CA ARG A 409 27.89 -37.95 -9.64
C ARG A 409 27.61 -36.82 -10.62
N SER A 410 28.48 -35.85 -10.68
CA SER A 410 28.36 -34.70 -11.59
C SER A 410 29.54 -34.74 -12.58
N TYR A 411 29.24 -34.57 -13.87
CA TYR A 411 30.23 -34.52 -14.93
C TYR A 411 29.80 -33.60 -16.08
N VAL A 412 30.76 -33.20 -16.91
CA VAL A 412 30.46 -32.43 -18.13
C VAL A 412 30.10 -33.42 -19.26
N LEU A 413 28.91 -33.30 -19.80
CA LEU A 413 28.49 -33.99 -21.00
C LEU A 413 28.82 -33.12 -22.21
N ALA A 414 29.63 -33.69 -23.13
CA ALA A 414 29.87 -33.12 -24.44
C ALA A 414 29.11 -33.93 -25.49
N VAL A 415 28.28 -33.25 -26.29
CA VAL A 415 27.58 -33.87 -27.42
C VAL A 415 28.19 -33.32 -28.69
N ALA A 416 28.81 -34.23 -29.49
CA ALA A 416 29.38 -33.87 -30.78
C ALA A 416 28.57 -34.53 -31.90
N ASN A 417 28.05 -33.71 -32.80
CA ASN A 417 27.27 -34.21 -33.94
C ASN A 417 28.15 -34.27 -35.21
N SER A 418 28.05 -35.36 -35.97
CA SER A 418 28.80 -35.53 -37.20
C SER A 418 27.94 -36.28 -38.24
N ARG A 419 28.21 -36.10 -39.54
CA ARG A 419 27.50 -36.80 -40.64
C ARG A 419 27.95 -38.26 -40.82
N THR A 420 29.13 -38.59 -40.36
CA THR A 420 29.70 -39.95 -40.46
C THR A 420 30.18 -40.40 -39.07
N PRO A 421 30.10 -41.67 -38.75
CA PRO A 421 30.58 -42.18 -37.47
C PRO A 421 32.04 -41.74 -37.23
N LEU A 422 32.31 -41.20 -36.04
CA LEU A 422 33.67 -40.81 -35.65
C LEU A 422 34.49 -42.07 -35.30
N PRO A 423 35.68 -42.24 -35.89
CA PRO A 423 36.60 -43.32 -35.48
C PRO A 423 36.96 -43.21 -34.00
N ALA A 424 37.25 -44.35 -33.36
CA ALA A 424 37.58 -44.37 -31.91
C ALA A 424 38.75 -43.43 -31.57
N THR A 425 39.78 -43.40 -32.43
CA THR A 425 40.95 -42.51 -32.26
C THR A 425 40.60 -41.00 -32.28
N ASP A 426 39.71 -40.61 -33.18
CA ASP A 426 39.26 -39.20 -33.27
C ASP A 426 38.37 -38.84 -32.06
N ARG A 427 37.54 -39.76 -31.62
CA ARG A 427 36.68 -39.59 -30.44
C ARG A 427 37.50 -39.47 -29.15
N ASP A 428 38.52 -40.31 -28.96
CA ASP A 428 39.37 -40.28 -27.78
C ASP A 428 40.21 -38.98 -27.72
N ARG A 429 40.72 -38.54 -28.90
CA ARG A 429 41.44 -37.29 -29.02
C ARG A 429 40.56 -36.10 -28.67
N LEU A 430 39.33 -36.04 -29.19
CA LEU A 430 38.38 -35.00 -28.93
C LEU A 430 37.97 -34.99 -27.45
N ALA A 431 37.73 -36.13 -26.82
CA ALA A 431 37.38 -36.24 -25.42
C ALA A 431 38.51 -35.77 -24.49
N GLN A 432 39.75 -36.12 -24.75
CA GLN A 432 40.91 -35.67 -23.99
C GLN A 432 41.09 -34.14 -24.12
N TRP A 433 40.99 -33.60 -25.34
CA TRP A 433 41.13 -32.19 -25.59
C TRP A 433 40.00 -31.38 -24.87
N LEU A 434 38.75 -31.84 -24.99
CA LEU A 434 37.61 -31.22 -24.31
C LEU A 434 37.77 -31.26 -22.78
N LYS A 435 38.25 -32.35 -22.22
CA LYS A 435 38.49 -32.47 -20.77
C LYS A 435 39.46 -31.38 -20.26
N VAL A 436 40.54 -31.17 -21.00
CA VAL A 436 41.53 -30.12 -20.66
C VAL A 436 40.94 -28.71 -20.84
N ARG A 437 40.21 -28.46 -21.94
CA ARG A 437 39.69 -27.14 -22.28
C ARG A 437 38.54 -26.70 -21.35
N THR A 438 37.71 -27.67 -20.91
CA THR A 438 36.63 -27.42 -19.96
C THR A 438 37.07 -27.40 -18.52
N GLN A 439 38.32 -27.84 -18.23
CA GLN A 439 38.84 -28.02 -16.86
C GLN A 439 37.94 -28.94 -16.01
N ALA A 440 37.29 -29.91 -16.61
CA ALA A 440 36.36 -30.80 -15.92
C ALA A 440 37.08 -32.00 -15.30
N ASP A 441 36.74 -32.31 -14.04
CA ASP A 441 37.26 -33.52 -13.37
C ASP A 441 36.85 -34.77 -14.11
N SER A 442 35.62 -34.80 -14.63
CA SER A 442 35.10 -35.91 -15.44
C SER A 442 34.30 -35.35 -16.63
N LEU A 443 34.55 -35.98 -17.82
CA LEU A 443 33.85 -35.62 -19.07
C LEU A 443 33.39 -36.88 -19.76
N ARG A 444 32.16 -36.86 -20.27
CA ARG A 444 31.58 -37.91 -21.11
C ARG A 444 31.27 -37.35 -22.48
N LEU A 445 31.87 -37.91 -23.51
CA LEU A 445 31.59 -37.55 -24.90
C LEU A 445 30.58 -38.50 -25.50
N VAL A 446 29.48 -37.93 -25.99
CA VAL A 446 28.46 -38.63 -26.77
C VAL A 446 28.52 -38.12 -28.20
N THR A 447 28.61 -39.03 -29.14
CA THR A 447 28.60 -38.72 -30.58
C THR A 447 27.26 -39.13 -31.18
N ALA A 448 26.61 -38.22 -31.90
CA ALA A 448 25.36 -38.49 -32.59
C ALA A 448 25.52 -38.24 -34.09
N GLU A 449 24.83 -39.04 -34.89
CA GLU A 449 24.77 -38.84 -36.34
C GLU A 449 23.58 -37.92 -36.66
N VAL A 450 23.88 -36.80 -37.34
CA VAL A 450 22.85 -35.91 -37.87
C VAL A 450 22.48 -36.43 -39.25
N ARG A 451 21.23 -36.83 -39.43
CA ARG A 451 20.66 -37.22 -40.74
C ARG A 451 20.39 -36.00 -41.60
#